data_6e6e47746fab0aa64dd75c94e672030e
#
_entry.id   6e6e47746fab0aa64dd75c94e672030e
#
_cell.length_a   1.000
_cell.length_b   1.000
_cell.length_c   1.000
_cell.angle_alpha   90.00
_cell.angle_beta   90.00
_cell.angle_gamma   90.00
#
_symmetry.space_group_name_H-M   'P 1'
#
loop_
_entity.id
_entity.type
_entity.pdbx_description
1 polymer ?
#
loop_
_entity_poly.entity_id
_entity_poly.type
_entity_poly.pdbx_seq_one_letter_code
_entity_poly.pdbx_strand_id
1 'polypeptide(L)'
;MDVKDKITKENEILEDEKNLNKEQNLEKESLQTFIPVENKKRSAKSIFSLILGIFIIILLITFSIFTVYNMFNTNIISGVHIKGIDVSNMSASDARYQLDNYINQTLPEEITLKHGDFETTLSLSQIEVSFDTKNATNSAYKVGRQGNVFQNNLYVLSTMFGNVNIEPILKVDEEQLTKNLEDISSRVA
;
A
#
# COMPACT_ATOMS: atom_id res chain seq x y z
N MET A 1 -42.98 88.86 -23.53
CA MET A 1 -42.31 87.86 -22.78
C MET A 1 -41.29 88.59 -21.90
N ASP A 2 -41.64 88.73 -20.67
CA ASP A 2 -40.95 89.61 -19.70
C ASP A 2 -39.57 89.06 -19.30
N VAL A 3 -38.58 89.97 -19.16
CA VAL A 3 -37.22 89.62 -18.83
C VAL A 3 -37.15 88.79 -17.47
N LYS A 4 -38.15 88.97 -16.61
CA LYS A 4 -38.31 88.23 -15.36
C LYS A 4 -38.61 86.75 -15.60
N ASP A 5 -39.41 86.37 -16.57
CA ASP A 5 -39.75 85.00 -16.86
C ASP A 5 -38.56 84.18 -17.44
N LYS A 6 -37.64 84.90 -18.15
CA LYS A 6 -36.40 84.28 -18.62
C LYS A 6 -35.44 83.96 -17.53
N ILE A 7 -35.27 84.89 -16.60
CA ILE A 7 -34.36 84.69 -15.44
C ILE A 7 -34.87 83.62 -14.50
N THR A 8 -36.19 83.51 -14.31
CA THR A 8 -36.77 82.44 -13.44
C THR A 8 -36.57 81.04 -14.08
N LYS A 9 -36.78 80.88 -15.39
CA LYS A 9 -36.50 79.62 -16.10
C LYS A 9 -35.05 79.22 -16.14
N GLU A 10 -34.14 80.21 -16.27
CA GLU A 10 -32.69 79.94 -16.25
C GLU A 10 -32.20 79.52 -14.90
N ASN A 11 -32.74 80.08 -13.81
CA ASN A 11 -32.45 79.68 -12.45
C ASN A 11 -33.00 78.22 -12.10
N GLU A 12 -34.22 77.92 -12.64
CA GLU A 12 -34.81 76.55 -12.46
C GLU A 12 -33.96 75.50 -13.15
N ILE A 13 -33.48 75.78 -14.37
CA ILE A 13 -32.63 74.91 -15.15
C ILE A 13 -31.26 74.69 -14.40
N LEU A 14 -30.69 75.77 -13.83
CA LEU A 14 -29.44 75.68 -13.06
C LEU A 14 -29.59 74.91 -11.75
N GLU A 15 -30.73 74.95 -11.08
CA GLU A 15 -31.03 74.18 -9.90
C GLU A 15 -31.22 72.66 -10.23
N ASP A 16 -31.89 72.38 -11.33
CA ASP A 16 -32.09 70.99 -11.80
C ASP A 16 -30.75 70.35 -12.23
N GLU A 17 -29.91 71.09 -13.00
CA GLU A 17 -28.53 70.61 -13.28
C GLU A 17 -27.67 70.37 -12.05
N LYS A 18 -27.80 71.22 -11.05
CA LYS A 18 -27.06 71.10 -9.79
C LYS A 18 -27.53 69.89 -8.97
N ASN A 19 -28.84 69.65 -8.98
CA ASN A 19 -29.43 68.48 -8.29
C ASN A 19 -29.06 67.20 -9.02
N LEU A 20 -29.11 67.17 -10.36
CA LEU A 20 -28.73 66.01 -11.17
C LEU A 20 -27.25 65.65 -10.98
N ASN A 21 -26.35 66.64 -10.92
CA ASN A 21 -24.92 66.44 -10.63
C ASN A 21 -24.68 65.91 -9.22
N LYS A 22 -25.52 66.32 -8.26
CA LYS A 22 -25.42 65.89 -6.87
C LYS A 22 -25.89 64.41 -6.72
N GLU A 23 -26.95 64.05 -7.42
CA GLU A 23 -27.43 62.65 -7.46
C GLU A 23 -26.40 61.73 -8.13
N GLN A 24 -25.84 62.14 -9.28
CA GLN A 24 -24.80 61.39 -9.96
C GLN A 24 -23.52 61.23 -9.14
N ASN A 25 -23.15 62.21 -8.32
CA ASN A 25 -22.01 62.09 -7.40
C ASN A 25 -22.31 61.20 -6.22
N LEU A 26 -23.52 61.24 -5.67
CA LEU A 26 -23.96 60.37 -4.59
C LEU A 26 -24.05 58.92 -5.08
N GLU A 27 -24.48 58.67 -6.31
CA GLU A 27 -24.54 57.37 -6.93
C GLU A 27 -23.13 56.82 -7.21
N LYS A 28 -22.19 57.66 -7.66
CA LYS A 28 -20.78 57.28 -7.79
C LYS A 28 -20.09 56.99 -6.45
N GLU A 29 -20.38 57.76 -5.42
CA GLU A 29 -19.86 57.57 -4.09
C GLU A 29 -20.44 56.28 -3.46
N SER A 30 -21.72 55.98 -3.67
CA SER A 30 -22.35 54.74 -3.20
C SER A 30 -21.83 53.50 -3.93
N LEU A 31 -21.49 53.62 -5.21
CA LEU A 31 -20.86 52.53 -5.99
C LEU A 31 -19.39 52.30 -5.61
N GLN A 32 -18.70 53.34 -5.14
CA GLN A 32 -17.31 53.16 -4.67
C GLN A 32 -17.22 52.59 -3.24
N THR A 33 -18.33 52.62 -2.46
CA THR A 33 -18.35 52.01 -1.10
C THR A 33 -18.69 50.55 -1.09
N PHE A 34 -19.01 49.93 -2.23
CA PHE A 34 -19.23 48.52 -2.31
C PHE A 34 -17.90 47.80 -2.63
N ILE A 35 -17.36 47.27 -1.55
CA ILE A 35 -16.33 46.20 -1.49
C ILE A 35 -14.90 46.70 -1.78
N PRO A 36 -14.12 46.99 -0.76
CA PRO A 36 -12.69 46.76 -0.88
C PRO A 36 -12.51 45.24 -0.97
N VAL A 37 -12.40 44.72 -2.20
CA VAL A 37 -11.72 43.45 -2.40
C VAL A 37 -10.27 43.71 -2.00
N GLU A 38 -10.02 43.59 -0.70
CA GLU A 38 -8.66 43.55 -0.17
C GLU A 38 -8.03 42.29 -0.79
N ASN A 39 -7.41 42.49 -1.95
CA ASN A 39 -6.50 41.51 -2.54
C ASN A 39 -5.30 41.38 -1.60
N LYS A 40 -5.54 40.77 -0.45
CA LYS A 40 -4.52 40.36 0.49
C LYS A 40 -3.65 39.37 -0.27
N LYS A 41 -2.57 39.86 -0.88
CA LYS A 41 -1.55 39.00 -1.50
C LYS A 41 -1.14 38.03 -0.43
N ARG A 42 -1.63 36.79 -0.52
CA ARG A 42 -1.25 35.71 0.41
C ARG A 42 0.26 35.62 0.36
N SER A 43 0.90 35.79 1.52
CA SER A 43 2.34 35.66 1.64
C SER A 43 2.75 34.29 1.07
N ALA A 44 3.87 34.22 0.37
CA ALA A 44 4.41 32.98 -0.17
C ALA A 44 4.49 31.88 0.93
N LYS A 45 4.74 32.27 2.18
CA LYS A 45 4.69 31.37 3.35
C LYS A 45 3.30 30.78 3.61
N SER A 46 2.23 31.58 3.41
CA SER A 46 0.85 31.10 3.59
C SER A 46 0.44 30.13 2.49
N ILE A 47 0.88 30.37 1.23
CA ILE A 47 0.64 29.48 0.10
C ILE A 47 1.40 28.15 0.31
N PHE A 48 2.66 28.23 0.73
CA PHE A 48 3.47 27.04 1.03
C PHE A 48 2.85 26.20 2.16
N SER A 49 2.39 26.82 3.26
CA SER A 49 1.71 26.13 4.36
C SER A 49 0.42 25.44 3.90
N LEU A 50 -0.34 26.08 3.01
CA LEU A 50 -1.57 25.50 2.45
C LEU A 50 -1.25 24.27 1.56
N ILE A 51 -0.24 24.37 0.70
CA ILE A 51 0.21 23.25 -0.16
C ILE A 51 0.69 22.08 0.71
N LEU A 52 1.50 22.38 1.73
CA LEU A 52 1.97 21.37 2.69
C LEU A 52 0.80 20.69 3.42
N GLY A 53 -0.19 21.46 3.85
CA GLY A 53 -1.39 20.93 4.49
C GLY A 53 -2.19 20.00 3.58
N ILE A 54 -2.39 20.39 2.31
CA ILE A 54 -3.07 19.56 1.31
C ILE A 54 -2.25 18.27 1.06
N PHE A 55 -0.94 18.37 0.95
CA PHE A 55 -0.06 17.23 0.75
C PHE A 55 -0.17 16.22 1.91
N ILE A 56 -0.18 16.68 3.16
CA ILE A 56 -0.36 15.83 4.34
C ILE A 56 -1.72 15.15 4.32
N ILE A 57 -2.78 15.87 3.95
CA ILE A 57 -4.13 15.28 3.85
C ILE A 57 -4.17 14.18 2.80
N ILE A 58 -3.60 14.40 1.62
CA ILE A 58 -3.51 13.38 0.56
C ILE A 58 -2.75 12.16 1.07
N LEU A 59 -1.64 12.35 1.76
CA LEU A 59 -0.83 11.27 2.32
C LEU A 59 -1.62 10.46 3.36
N LEU A 60 -2.37 11.12 4.23
CA LEU A 60 -3.24 10.44 5.21
C LEU A 60 -4.37 9.64 4.55
N ILE A 61 -4.99 10.20 3.51
CA ILE A 61 -6.04 9.50 2.75
C ILE A 61 -5.45 8.26 2.06
N THR A 62 -4.30 8.41 1.39
CA THR A 62 -3.61 7.30 0.72
C THR A 62 -3.23 6.20 1.70
N PHE A 63 -2.68 6.57 2.87
CA PHE A 63 -2.35 5.62 3.93
C PHE A 63 -3.60 4.92 4.48
N SER A 64 -4.71 5.62 4.63
CA SER A 64 -5.97 5.04 5.08
C SER A 64 -6.52 4.01 4.09
N ILE A 65 -6.50 4.33 2.79
CA ILE A 65 -6.92 3.40 1.73
C ILE A 65 -6.02 2.15 1.72
N PHE A 66 -4.70 2.34 1.82
CA PHE A 66 -3.72 1.25 1.89
C PHE A 66 -3.98 0.35 3.10
N THR A 67 -4.27 0.93 4.27
CA THR A 67 -4.61 0.20 5.49
C THR A 67 -5.86 -0.65 5.32
N VAL A 68 -6.94 -0.07 4.77
CA VAL A 68 -8.19 -0.78 4.53
C VAL A 68 -7.96 -1.94 3.54
N TYR A 69 -7.23 -1.69 2.46
CA TYR A 69 -6.89 -2.72 1.49
C TYR A 69 -6.16 -3.90 2.14
N ASN A 70 -5.11 -3.62 2.94
CA ASN A 70 -4.35 -4.68 3.62
C ASN A 70 -5.17 -5.44 4.66
N MET A 71 -6.08 -4.76 5.36
CA MET A 71 -6.93 -5.39 6.37
C MET A 71 -7.91 -6.40 5.77
N PHE A 72 -8.42 -6.14 4.58
CA PHE A 72 -9.37 -7.02 3.89
C PHE A 72 -8.69 -7.98 2.90
N ASN A 73 -7.38 -7.86 2.68
CA ASN A 73 -6.65 -8.77 1.80
C ASN A 73 -6.55 -10.16 2.43
N THR A 74 -7.12 -11.16 1.75
CA THR A 74 -7.09 -12.58 2.15
C THR A 74 -5.95 -13.37 1.52
N ASN A 75 -5.15 -12.74 0.65
CA ASN A 75 -4.02 -13.36 -0.02
C ASN A 75 -2.71 -13.10 0.72
N ILE A 76 -1.70 -13.91 0.44
CA ILE A 76 -0.32 -13.67 0.88
C ILE A 76 0.14 -12.31 0.33
N ILE A 77 0.82 -11.51 1.13
CA ILE A 77 1.30 -10.18 0.71
C ILE A 77 2.43 -10.29 -0.31
N SER A 78 2.67 -9.21 -1.05
CA SER A 78 3.78 -9.14 -2.02
C SER A 78 5.14 -9.29 -1.36
N GLY A 79 6.11 -9.89 -2.09
CA GLY A 79 7.49 -10.09 -1.63
C GLY A 79 7.69 -11.30 -0.72
N VAL A 80 6.69 -12.19 -0.61
CA VAL A 80 6.81 -13.42 0.18
C VAL A 80 7.11 -14.60 -0.74
N HIS A 81 8.14 -15.36 -0.36
CA HIS A 81 8.59 -16.57 -1.05
C HIS A 81 8.60 -17.75 -0.07
N ILE A 82 8.36 -18.94 -0.59
CA ILE A 82 8.54 -20.19 0.15
C ILE A 82 9.54 -21.05 -0.63
N LYS A 83 10.67 -21.39 0.00
CA LYS A 83 11.76 -22.14 -0.64
C LYS A 83 12.19 -21.50 -2.00
N GLY A 84 12.21 -20.16 -2.03
CA GLY A 84 12.55 -19.40 -3.24
C GLY A 84 11.43 -19.26 -4.27
N ILE A 85 10.29 -19.92 -4.08
CA ILE A 85 9.13 -19.79 -4.96
C ILE A 85 8.34 -18.57 -4.56
N ASP A 86 8.05 -17.67 -5.51
CA ASP A 86 7.21 -16.52 -5.28
C ASP A 86 5.75 -16.95 -5.08
N VAL A 87 5.21 -16.66 -3.90
CA VAL A 87 3.80 -16.93 -3.53
C VAL A 87 3.02 -15.64 -3.28
N SER A 88 3.56 -14.51 -3.74
CA SER A 88 2.95 -13.19 -3.62
C SER A 88 1.56 -13.17 -4.26
N ASN A 89 0.60 -12.54 -3.56
CA ASN A 89 -0.78 -12.37 -4.00
C ASN A 89 -1.59 -13.68 -4.21
N MET A 90 -1.03 -14.82 -3.85
CA MET A 90 -1.73 -16.11 -3.89
C MET A 90 -2.58 -16.32 -2.64
N SER A 91 -3.66 -17.07 -2.77
CA SER A 91 -4.32 -17.64 -1.60
C SER A 91 -3.40 -18.68 -0.93
N ALA A 92 -3.61 -18.96 0.36
CA ALA A 92 -2.82 -19.98 1.04
C ALA A 92 -2.99 -21.38 0.41
N SER A 93 -4.16 -21.66 -0.18
CA SER A 93 -4.42 -22.91 -0.91
C SER A 93 -3.65 -23.01 -2.23
N ASP A 94 -3.64 -21.93 -3.02
CA ASP A 94 -2.93 -21.92 -4.30
C ASP A 94 -1.41 -21.98 -4.10
N ALA A 95 -0.91 -21.24 -3.11
CA ALA A 95 0.49 -21.28 -2.71
C ALA A 95 0.91 -22.68 -2.26
N ARG A 96 0.05 -23.36 -1.49
CA ARG A 96 0.30 -24.74 -1.08
C ARG A 96 0.33 -25.69 -2.28
N TYR A 97 -0.65 -25.59 -3.16
CA TYR A 97 -0.71 -26.42 -4.36
C TYR A 97 0.54 -26.24 -5.24
N GLN A 98 0.96 -25.01 -5.45
CA GLN A 98 2.17 -24.71 -6.20
C GLN A 98 3.43 -25.27 -5.52
N LEU A 99 3.53 -25.13 -4.20
CA LEU A 99 4.66 -25.67 -3.44
C LEU A 99 4.69 -27.20 -3.45
N ASP A 100 3.54 -27.86 -3.26
CA ASP A 100 3.43 -29.32 -3.32
C ASP A 100 3.85 -29.85 -4.71
N ASN A 101 3.40 -29.22 -5.77
CA ASN A 101 3.80 -29.58 -7.14
C ASN A 101 5.30 -29.40 -7.36
N TYR A 102 5.87 -28.29 -6.92
CA TYR A 102 7.30 -28.03 -7.06
C TYR A 102 8.13 -29.07 -6.31
N ILE A 103 7.76 -29.39 -5.07
CA ILE A 103 8.44 -30.39 -4.26
C ILE A 103 8.38 -31.76 -4.91
N ASN A 104 7.20 -32.18 -5.37
CA ASN A 104 7.01 -33.47 -6.06
C ASN A 104 7.82 -33.59 -7.34
N GLN A 105 8.11 -32.47 -8.02
CA GLN A 105 8.91 -32.48 -9.26
C GLN A 105 10.41 -32.40 -9.01
N THR A 106 10.82 -31.82 -7.87
CA THR A 106 12.25 -31.55 -7.58
C THR A 106 12.86 -32.47 -6.54
N LEU A 107 12.04 -33.10 -5.71
CA LEU A 107 12.51 -34.06 -4.73
C LEU A 107 12.99 -35.33 -5.47
N PRO A 108 14.25 -35.77 -5.30
CA PRO A 108 14.71 -37.01 -5.90
C PRO A 108 13.96 -38.19 -5.27
N GLU A 109 13.76 -39.25 -6.03
CA GLU A 109 13.13 -40.47 -5.53
C GLU A 109 14.06 -41.24 -4.58
N GLU A 110 15.38 -41.16 -4.82
CA GLU A 110 16.42 -41.88 -4.09
C GLU A 110 17.62 -40.96 -3.81
N ILE A 111 18.30 -41.23 -2.70
CA ILE A 111 19.61 -40.67 -2.38
C ILE A 111 20.65 -41.77 -2.41
N THR A 112 21.84 -41.46 -2.94
CA THR A 112 22.98 -42.37 -2.98
C THR A 112 23.84 -42.19 -1.74
N LEU A 113 24.04 -43.24 -1.01
CA LEU A 113 24.95 -43.31 0.14
C LEU A 113 26.24 -44.02 -0.25
N LYS A 114 27.41 -43.42 0.09
CA LYS A 114 28.73 -43.95 -0.26
C LYS A 114 29.64 -44.06 0.99
N HIS A 115 30.33 -45.18 1.08
CA HIS A 115 31.37 -45.36 2.10
C HIS A 115 32.53 -46.19 1.48
N GLY A 116 33.68 -45.56 1.20
CA GLY A 116 34.77 -46.20 0.48
C GLY A 116 34.30 -46.65 -0.92
N ASP A 117 34.47 -47.94 -1.22
CA ASP A 117 34.04 -48.55 -2.47
C ASP A 117 32.54 -49.05 -2.40
N PHE A 118 31.92 -48.98 -1.25
CA PHE A 118 30.53 -49.38 -1.05
C PHE A 118 29.61 -48.24 -1.47
N GLU A 119 28.63 -48.53 -2.32
CA GLU A 119 27.61 -47.63 -2.75
C GLU A 119 26.23 -48.28 -2.67
N THR A 120 25.24 -47.57 -2.14
CA THR A 120 23.86 -48.06 -2.05
C THR A 120 22.89 -46.87 -2.21
N THR A 121 21.66 -47.18 -2.55
CA THR A 121 20.58 -46.16 -2.64
C THR A 121 19.61 -46.33 -1.46
N LEU A 122 19.09 -45.19 -1.00
CA LEU A 122 18.00 -45.12 -0.03
C LEU A 122 16.83 -44.40 -0.67
N SER A 123 15.70 -45.06 -0.80
CA SER A 123 14.50 -44.44 -1.35
C SER A 123 13.87 -43.51 -0.29
N LEU A 124 13.58 -42.27 -0.69
CA LEU A 124 12.96 -41.29 0.17
C LEU A 124 11.53 -41.65 0.56
N SER A 125 10.85 -42.48 -0.27
CA SER A 125 9.52 -43.02 0.07
C SER A 125 9.57 -44.01 1.22
N GLN A 126 10.66 -44.75 1.39
CA GLN A 126 10.84 -45.73 2.50
C GLN A 126 10.98 -45.03 3.85
N ILE A 127 11.45 -43.82 3.89
CA ILE A 127 11.64 -43.02 5.11
C ILE A 127 10.61 -41.86 5.18
N GLU A 128 9.55 -41.91 4.39
CA GLU A 128 8.43 -40.99 4.38
C GLU A 128 8.85 -39.49 4.37
N VAL A 129 9.85 -39.15 3.55
CA VAL A 129 10.32 -37.77 3.44
C VAL A 129 9.19 -36.90 2.88
N SER A 130 8.86 -35.86 3.60
CA SER A 130 7.87 -34.87 3.22
C SER A 130 8.23 -33.46 3.72
N PHE A 131 7.59 -32.44 3.17
CA PHE A 131 7.70 -31.07 3.65
C PHE A 131 6.38 -30.61 4.25
N ASP A 132 6.44 -29.88 5.36
CA ASP A 132 5.23 -29.28 5.96
C ASP A 132 4.80 -28.03 5.19
N THR A 133 4.28 -28.25 4.00
CA THR A 133 3.81 -27.18 3.09
C THR A 133 2.64 -26.42 3.68
N LYS A 134 1.77 -27.10 4.46
CA LYS A 134 0.65 -26.46 5.15
C LYS A 134 1.13 -25.41 6.15
N ASN A 135 2.12 -25.74 6.97
CA ASN A 135 2.64 -24.81 7.96
C ASN A 135 3.43 -23.68 7.30
N ALA A 136 4.19 -23.97 6.24
CA ALA A 136 4.92 -22.99 5.46
C ALA A 136 3.96 -21.95 4.84
N THR A 137 2.89 -22.38 4.18
CA THR A 137 1.90 -21.49 3.58
C THR A 137 1.09 -20.70 4.60
N ASN A 138 0.78 -21.30 5.76
CA ASN A 138 0.16 -20.57 6.87
C ASN A 138 1.10 -19.49 7.43
N SER A 139 2.39 -19.80 7.53
CA SER A 139 3.41 -18.83 7.97
C SER A 139 3.55 -17.69 6.96
N ALA A 140 3.54 -18.00 5.66
CA ALA A 140 3.53 -17.00 4.59
C ALA A 140 2.31 -16.07 4.67
N TYR A 141 1.14 -16.64 4.91
CA TYR A 141 -0.09 -15.85 5.10
C TYR A 141 -0.03 -14.92 6.32
N LYS A 142 0.64 -15.34 7.39
CA LYS A 142 0.79 -14.54 8.62
C LYS A 142 1.78 -13.40 8.50
N VAL A 143 2.62 -13.37 7.46
CA VAL A 143 3.55 -12.28 7.22
C VAL A 143 2.78 -10.96 7.09
N GLY A 144 3.19 -9.93 7.84
CA GLY A 144 2.52 -8.63 7.88
C GLY A 144 1.15 -8.59 8.59
N ARG A 145 0.79 -9.66 9.36
CA ARG A 145 -0.51 -9.75 10.06
C ARG A 145 -0.39 -10.02 11.57
N GLN A 146 0.82 -10.01 12.12
CA GLN A 146 1.05 -10.40 13.53
C GLN A 146 1.23 -9.22 14.49
N GLY A 147 1.28 -8.00 14.00
CA GLY A 147 1.45 -6.77 14.77
C GLY A 147 0.17 -5.95 14.87
N ASN A 148 0.31 -4.73 15.39
CA ASN A 148 -0.75 -3.74 15.30
C ASN A 148 -0.88 -3.20 13.86
N VAL A 149 -1.96 -2.45 13.58
CA VAL A 149 -2.27 -1.93 12.23
C VAL A 149 -1.10 -1.15 11.63
N PHE A 150 -0.43 -0.32 12.41
CA PHE A 150 0.68 0.49 11.93
C PHE A 150 1.92 -0.38 11.61
N GLN A 151 2.28 -1.28 12.50
CA GLN A 151 3.39 -2.23 12.30
C GLN A 151 3.15 -3.12 11.08
N ASN A 152 1.93 -3.67 10.94
CA ASN A 152 1.56 -4.50 9.80
C ASN A 152 1.70 -3.74 8.48
N ASN A 153 1.20 -2.49 8.41
CA ASN A 153 1.30 -1.68 7.19
C ASN A 153 2.76 -1.33 6.84
N LEU A 154 3.59 -0.99 7.83
CA LEU A 154 5.02 -0.75 7.60
C LEU A 154 5.72 -2.02 7.12
N TYR A 155 5.37 -3.17 7.70
CA TYR A 155 5.95 -4.45 7.30
C TYR A 155 5.55 -4.81 5.87
N VAL A 156 4.25 -4.68 5.50
CA VAL A 156 3.78 -4.87 4.12
C VAL A 156 4.50 -3.95 3.15
N LEU A 157 4.70 -2.68 3.53
CA LEU A 157 5.44 -1.75 2.69
C LEU A 157 6.91 -2.17 2.52
N SER A 158 7.55 -2.67 3.57
CA SER A 158 8.94 -3.14 3.50
C SER A 158 9.11 -4.38 2.63
N THR A 159 8.14 -5.31 2.63
CA THR A 159 8.19 -6.51 1.77
C THR A 159 8.00 -6.21 0.29
N MET A 160 7.41 -5.07 -0.06
CA MET A 160 7.32 -4.64 -1.48
C MET A 160 8.69 -4.27 -2.07
N PHE A 161 9.67 -3.94 -1.23
CA PHE A 161 11.04 -3.58 -1.65
C PHE A 161 12.07 -4.62 -1.24
N GLY A 162 11.69 -5.59 -0.41
CA GLY A 162 12.52 -6.69 0.05
C GLY A 162 11.78 -8.02 -0.08
N ASN A 163 12.53 -9.12 0.06
CA ASN A 163 11.96 -10.46 -0.01
C ASN A 163 11.97 -11.12 1.37
N VAL A 164 10.88 -11.78 1.71
CA VAL A 164 10.78 -12.68 2.88
C VAL A 164 10.73 -14.10 2.35
N ASN A 165 11.72 -14.91 2.67
CA ASN A 165 11.75 -16.32 2.31
C ASN A 165 11.43 -17.19 3.52
N ILE A 166 10.51 -18.12 3.36
CA ILE A 166 10.07 -19.07 4.37
C ILE A 166 10.55 -20.44 3.93
N GLU A 167 11.26 -21.13 4.85
CA GLU A 167 11.68 -22.50 4.62
C GLU A 167 10.67 -23.47 5.21
N PRO A 168 10.12 -24.40 4.42
CA PRO A 168 9.25 -25.45 4.92
C PRO A 168 10.06 -26.44 5.75
N ILE A 169 9.45 -26.91 6.85
CA ILE A 169 10.06 -27.91 7.70
C ILE A 169 10.08 -29.26 6.98
N LEU A 170 11.26 -29.87 6.89
CA LEU A 170 11.41 -31.24 6.43
C LEU A 170 10.93 -32.21 7.52
N LYS A 171 10.08 -33.14 7.13
CA LYS A 171 9.63 -34.25 8.00
C LYS A 171 10.16 -35.56 7.44
N VAL A 172 10.64 -36.38 8.31
CA VAL A 172 11.17 -37.74 8.03
C VAL A 172 10.64 -38.66 9.09
N ASP A 173 10.30 -39.87 8.72
CA ASP A 173 10.05 -40.93 9.71
C ASP A 173 11.39 -41.39 10.27
N GLU A 174 11.69 -40.97 11.52
CA GLU A 174 12.97 -41.26 12.18
C GLU A 174 13.15 -42.76 12.50
N GLU A 175 12.05 -43.48 12.75
CA GLU A 175 12.10 -44.93 13.02
C GLU A 175 12.47 -45.69 11.73
N GLN A 176 11.81 -45.35 10.60
CA GLN A 176 12.12 -45.94 9.31
C GLN A 176 13.52 -45.56 8.81
N LEU A 177 13.93 -44.30 9.04
CA LEU A 177 15.29 -43.87 8.70
C LEU A 177 16.32 -44.66 9.48
N THR A 178 16.18 -44.81 10.80
CA THR A 178 17.10 -45.56 11.64
C THR A 178 17.19 -47.02 11.21
N LYS A 179 16.05 -47.68 11.00
CA LYS A 179 15.99 -49.08 10.55
C LYS A 179 16.67 -49.27 9.19
N ASN A 180 16.45 -48.40 8.22
CA ASN A 180 17.12 -48.48 6.92
C ASN A 180 18.63 -48.24 7.03
N LEU A 181 19.09 -47.31 7.87
CA LEU A 181 20.51 -47.06 8.12
C LEU A 181 21.20 -48.23 8.83
N GLU A 182 20.55 -48.88 9.79
CA GLU A 182 21.06 -50.10 10.47
C GLU A 182 21.21 -51.25 9.46
N ASP A 183 20.21 -51.48 8.59
CA ASP A 183 20.31 -52.52 7.55
C ASP A 183 21.45 -52.22 6.57
N ILE A 184 21.62 -50.97 6.15
CA ILE A 184 22.73 -50.56 5.27
C ILE A 184 24.07 -50.77 6.01
N SER A 185 24.16 -50.31 7.27
CA SER A 185 25.38 -50.46 8.07
C SER A 185 25.82 -51.93 8.22
N SER A 186 24.86 -52.85 8.39
CA SER A 186 25.15 -54.29 8.50
C SER A 186 25.76 -54.90 7.22
N ARG A 187 25.59 -54.24 6.06
CA ARG A 187 26.15 -54.68 4.80
C ARG A 187 27.55 -54.10 4.52
N VAL A 188 27.94 -53.06 5.26
CA VAL A 188 29.23 -52.37 5.09
C VAL A 188 30.29 -52.94 6.06
N ALA A 189 29.83 -53.53 7.17
CA ALA A 189 30.70 -54.16 8.19
C ALA A 189 31.23 -55.52 7.71
#